data_fd7f0c829e0f9199e2f043666cad398b
#
_entry.id   fd7f0c829e0f9199e2f043666cad398b
#
_cell.length_a   1.000
_cell.length_b   1.000
_cell.length_c   1.000
_cell.angle_alpha   90.00
_cell.angle_beta   90.00
_cell.angle_gamma   90.00
#
_symmetry.space_group_name_H-M   'P 1'
#
loop_
_entity.id
_entity.type
_entity.pdbx_description
1 polymer ?
#
loop_
_entity_poly.entity_id
_entity_poly.type
_entity_poly.pdbx_seq_one_letter_code
_entity_poly.pdbx_strand_id
1 'polypeptide(L)'
;DCVKLIAAQKGGDYFDAIHLSNVALKSGRFIAEGGAKNVARRDGMATTVLSAAAFIGRIPDYYFQAVGSGTGAIAAWEAAMRLEADGRFGPNRMKLMVSQNAPFVPMYDAWRADSRHMLPYDDHRARRDAGIIDAKVLSNRRPPYGLAGGLYDALKESGGDFFVSTNAALRRAAKLFEQTEGIDIHHAAAVAVDSLIQAVKQGKVGREDVVMLNVTGGGERRYKAGRQMWYLKPSIVFPLTASETDIIGRTEALFVQ
;
A
#
# COMPACT_ATOMS: atom_id res chain seq x y z
N ASP A 1 7.51 -26.72 10.13
CA ASP A 1 7.88 -25.53 9.33
C ASP A 1 6.84 -25.26 8.25
N CYS A 2 5.78 -24.52 8.61
CA CYS A 2 4.66 -24.23 7.71
C CYS A 2 4.91 -23.08 6.73
N VAL A 3 6.05 -22.38 6.83
CA VAL A 3 6.40 -21.23 5.97
C VAL A 3 7.71 -21.48 5.25
N LYS A 4 7.72 -21.28 3.94
CA LYS A 4 8.92 -21.25 3.11
C LYS A 4 9.08 -19.83 2.55
N LEU A 5 10.22 -19.18 2.86
CA LEU A 5 10.53 -17.85 2.36
C LEU A 5 11.32 -17.93 1.07
N ILE A 6 10.77 -17.38 -0.01
CA ILE A 6 11.44 -17.27 -1.31
C ILE A 6 11.76 -15.80 -1.52
N ALA A 7 12.99 -15.48 -1.86
CA ALA A 7 13.45 -14.11 -2.02
C ALA A 7 14.06 -13.87 -3.40
N ALA A 8 13.92 -12.64 -3.89
CA ALA A 8 14.74 -12.15 -5.00
C ALA A 8 16.14 -11.77 -4.48
N GLN A 9 17.14 -11.94 -5.31
CA GLN A 9 18.53 -11.53 -5.05
C GLN A 9 18.62 -10.04 -4.70
N LYS A 10 19.64 -9.67 -3.94
CA LYS A 10 19.97 -8.27 -3.62
C LYS A 10 20.03 -7.42 -4.91
N GLY A 11 19.35 -6.28 -4.90
CA GLY A 11 19.13 -5.42 -6.07
C GLY A 11 17.79 -5.64 -6.77
N GLY A 12 17.04 -6.69 -6.40
CA GLY A 12 15.63 -6.83 -6.75
C GLY A 12 14.74 -5.90 -5.93
N ASP A 13 13.57 -5.59 -6.47
CA ASP A 13 12.54 -4.80 -5.82
C ASP A 13 11.26 -5.60 -5.55
N TYR A 14 10.23 -4.93 -5.05
CA TYR A 14 8.95 -5.58 -4.76
C TYR A 14 8.28 -6.19 -6.00
N PHE A 15 8.46 -5.58 -7.17
CA PHE A 15 7.92 -6.11 -8.42
C PHE A 15 8.64 -7.40 -8.84
N ASP A 16 9.95 -7.51 -8.61
CA ASP A 16 10.70 -8.75 -8.90
C ASP A 16 10.20 -9.91 -8.03
N ALA A 17 9.87 -9.65 -6.76
CA ALA A 17 9.24 -10.66 -5.89
C ALA A 17 7.85 -11.08 -6.39
N ILE A 18 7.03 -10.13 -6.88
CA ILE A 18 5.74 -10.43 -7.53
C ILE A 18 5.97 -11.29 -8.79
N HIS A 19 6.99 -10.98 -9.59
CA HIS A 19 7.32 -11.76 -10.77
C HIS A 19 7.67 -13.22 -10.42
N LEU A 20 8.52 -13.44 -9.41
CA LEU A 20 8.82 -14.79 -8.91
C LEU A 20 7.56 -15.55 -8.50
N SER A 21 6.66 -14.89 -7.76
CA SER A 21 5.37 -15.48 -7.38
C SER A 21 4.53 -15.86 -8.61
N ASN A 22 4.40 -14.97 -9.58
CA ASN A 22 3.62 -15.22 -10.79
C ASN A 22 4.18 -16.38 -11.62
N VAL A 23 5.52 -16.53 -11.67
CA VAL A 23 6.16 -17.67 -12.36
C VAL A 23 5.89 -18.97 -11.60
N ALA A 24 6.05 -18.99 -10.26
CA ALA A 24 5.78 -20.17 -9.45
C ALA A 24 4.32 -20.66 -9.60
N LEU A 25 3.36 -19.73 -9.72
CA LEU A 25 1.94 -20.05 -9.93
C LEU A 25 1.66 -20.77 -11.26
N LYS A 26 2.53 -20.66 -12.28
CA LYS A 26 2.37 -21.36 -13.56
C LYS A 26 2.41 -22.88 -13.41
N SER A 27 2.98 -23.39 -12.32
CA SER A 27 2.98 -24.83 -11.99
C SER A 27 1.58 -25.41 -11.72
N GLY A 28 0.61 -24.56 -11.39
CA GLY A 28 -0.73 -24.99 -10.97
C GLY A 28 -0.80 -25.60 -9.57
N ARG A 29 0.31 -25.74 -8.84
CA ARG A 29 0.37 -26.31 -7.49
C ARG A 29 0.13 -25.30 -6.38
N PHE A 30 0.18 -24.02 -6.69
CA PHE A 30 0.02 -22.92 -5.74
C PHE A 30 -1.18 -22.05 -6.09
N ILE A 31 -1.80 -21.48 -5.07
CA ILE A 31 -2.93 -20.55 -5.23
C ILE A 31 -2.41 -19.14 -4.93
N ALA A 32 -2.71 -18.21 -5.84
CA ALA A 32 -2.36 -16.80 -5.63
C ALA A 32 -3.18 -16.20 -4.47
N GLU A 33 -2.53 -15.42 -3.62
CA GLU A 33 -3.25 -14.61 -2.64
C GLU A 33 -4.13 -13.55 -3.33
N GLY A 34 -3.72 -13.06 -4.50
CA GLY A 34 -4.55 -12.24 -5.41
C GLY A 34 -4.49 -10.73 -5.20
N GLY A 35 -3.96 -10.24 -4.10
CA GLY A 35 -3.81 -8.81 -3.85
C GLY A 35 -5.14 -8.05 -3.91
N ALA A 36 -5.22 -6.98 -4.71
CA ALA A 36 -6.42 -6.17 -4.88
C ALA A 36 -7.61 -6.93 -5.50
N LYS A 37 -7.36 -8.06 -6.17
CA LYS A 37 -8.41 -8.91 -6.74
C LYS A 37 -9.03 -9.87 -5.71
N ASN A 38 -8.40 -10.05 -4.55
CA ASN A 38 -8.89 -10.93 -3.49
C ASN A 38 -9.92 -10.19 -2.64
N VAL A 39 -11.19 -10.58 -2.79
CA VAL A 39 -12.32 -9.99 -2.04
C VAL A 39 -12.15 -10.20 -0.54
N ALA A 40 -11.79 -11.41 -0.10
CA ALA A 40 -11.60 -11.71 1.32
C ALA A 40 -10.49 -10.85 1.95
N ARG A 41 -9.41 -10.57 1.19
CA ARG A 41 -8.38 -9.62 1.63
C ARG A 41 -8.94 -8.21 1.80
N ARG A 42 -9.72 -7.73 0.84
CA ARG A 42 -10.36 -6.40 0.94
C ARG A 42 -11.33 -6.35 2.11
N ASP A 43 -12.13 -7.38 2.33
CA ASP A 43 -13.03 -7.46 3.51
C ASP A 43 -12.25 -7.43 4.82
N GLY A 44 -11.14 -8.15 4.93
CA GLY A 44 -10.26 -8.08 6.10
C GLY A 44 -9.66 -6.68 6.31
N MET A 45 -9.21 -6.01 5.24
CA MET A 45 -8.67 -4.64 5.33
C MET A 45 -9.76 -3.59 5.60
N ALA A 46 -11.00 -3.83 5.19
CA ALA A 46 -12.15 -2.97 5.45
C ALA A 46 -12.44 -2.82 6.96
N THR A 47 -12.05 -3.80 7.78
CA THR A 47 -12.25 -3.76 9.24
C THR A 47 -11.63 -2.55 9.90
N THR A 48 -10.60 -1.94 9.31
CA THR A 48 -10.00 -0.69 9.83
C THR A 48 -10.99 0.46 9.81
N VAL A 49 -11.72 0.65 8.70
CA VAL A 49 -12.75 1.69 8.58
C VAL A 49 -13.98 1.35 9.41
N LEU A 50 -14.42 0.08 9.40
CA LEU A 50 -15.56 -0.36 10.22
C LEU A 50 -15.30 -0.12 11.71
N SER A 51 -14.11 -0.44 12.20
CA SER A 51 -13.72 -0.20 13.59
C SER A 51 -13.67 1.30 13.91
N ALA A 52 -13.10 2.13 13.03
CA ALA A 52 -13.05 3.58 13.21
C ALA A 52 -14.46 4.17 13.26
N ALA A 53 -15.33 3.84 12.29
CA ALA A 53 -16.70 4.34 12.24
C ALA A 53 -17.51 3.92 13.48
N ALA A 54 -17.36 2.67 13.93
CA ALA A 54 -18.01 2.19 15.16
C ALA A 54 -17.51 2.95 16.40
N PHE A 55 -16.23 3.28 16.47
CA PHE A 55 -15.64 4.01 17.59
C PHE A 55 -16.08 5.47 17.66
N ILE A 56 -16.11 6.17 16.50
CA ILE A 56 -16.47 7.60 16.44
C ILE A 56 -17.97 7.84 16.27
N GLY A 57 -18.78 6.79 15.97
CA GLY A 57 -20.22 6.88 15.77
C GLY A 57 -20.65 7.47 14.42
N ARG A 58 -19.74 7.68 13.48
CA ARG A 58 -20.03 8.24 12.15
C ARG A 58 -19.02 7.78 11.09
N ILE A 59 -19.35 7.97 9.81
CA ILE A 59 -18.38 7.82 8.71
C ILE A 59 -17.40 9.01 8.74
N PRO A 60 -16.07 8.81 8.69
CA PRO A 60 -15.09 9.90 8.55
C PRO A 60 -15.32 10.74 7.28
N ASP A 61 -14.91 12.01 7.29
CA ASP A 61 -14.97 12.86 6.11
C ASP A 61 -13.86 12.53 5.11
N TYR A 62 -12.70 12.15 5.63
CA TYR A 62 -11.52 11.83 4.83
C TYR A 62 -10.81 10.57 5.34
N TYR A 63 -10.26 9.81 4.39
CA TYR A 63 -9.38 8.68 4.64
C TYR A 63 -8.04 8.91 3.96
N PHE A 64 -6.95 8.94 4.72
CA PHE A 64 -5.60 9.13 4.21
C PHE A 64 -4.78 7.85 4.25
N GLN A 65 -4.18 7.46 3.12
CA GLN A 65 -3.29 6.31 3.02
C GLN A 65 -2.27 6.48 1.90
N ALA A 66 -1.01 6.08 2.15
CA ALA A 66 -0.04 5.87 1.10
C ALA A 66 -0.30 4.54 0.38
N VAL A 67 -0.13 4.52 -0.94
CA VAL A 67 -0.53 3.39 -1.78
C VAL A 67 0.64 2.84 -2.62
N GLY A 68 0.82 1.52 -2.58
CA GLY A 68 1.66 0.76 -3.49
C GLY A 68 0.83 0.01 -4.54
N SER A 69 -0.22 -0.69 -4.12
CA SER A 69 -1.21 -1.35 -4.99
C SER A 69 -2.60 -0.72 -4.90
N GLY A 70 -2.87 0.08 -3.87
CA GLY A 70 -4.16 0.68 -3.62
C GLY A 70 -5.17 -0.22 -2.89
N THR A 71 -4.83 -1.48 -2.59
CA THR A 71 -5.78 -2.45 -2.00
C THR A 71 -6.46 -1.93 -0.74
N GLY A 72 -5.71 -1.30 0.17
CA GLY A 72 -6.27 -0.76 1.42
C GLY A 72 -7.23 0.41 1.19
N ALA A 73 -6.93 1.28 0.23
CA ALA A 73 -7.81 2.39 -0.12
C ALA A 73 -9.10 1.90 -0.81
N ILE A 74 -9.00 0.88 -1.69
CA ILE A 74 -10.18 0.22 -2.27
C ILE A 74 -11.05 -0.39 -1.17
N ALA A 75 -10.44 -1.11 -0.22
CA ALA A 75 -11.15 -1.70 0.90
C ALA A 75 -11.83 -0.66 1.80
N ALA A 76 -11.17 0.48 2.01
CA ALA A 76 -11.74 1.60 2.77
C ALA A 76 -12.96 2.21 2.07
N TRP A 77 -12.88 2.39 0.75
CA TRP A 77 -14.01 2.84 -0.05
C TRP A 77 -15.18 1.86 -0.03
N GLU A 78 -14.93 0.56 -0.22
CA GLU A 78 -15.96 -0.48 -0.13
C GLU A 78 -16.62 -0.53 1.26
N ALA A 79 -15.83 -0.33 2.33
CA ALA A 79 -16.37 -0.23 3.69
C ALA A 79 -17.27 1.00 3.85
N ALA A 80 -16.85 2.17 3.34
CA ALA A 80 -17.64 3.38 3.39
C ALA A 80 -18.98 3.23 2.67
N MET A 81 -18.99 2.65 1.46
CA MET A 81 -20.23 2.36 0.73
C MET A 81 -21.19 1.45 1.51
N ARG A 82 -20.66 0.43 2.20
CA ARG A 82 -21.46 -0.46 3.05
C ARG A 82 -22.06 0.28 4.25
N LEU A 83 -21.28 1.18 4.88
CA LEU A 83 -21.76 2.01 5.99
C LEU A 83 -22.80 3.03 5.54
N GLU A 84 -22.63 3.64 4.36
CA GLU A 84 -23.63 4.52 3.74
C GLU A 84 -24.95 3.75 3.47
N ALA A 85 -24.87 2.56 2.88
CA ALA A 85 -26.02 1.72 2.61
C ALA A 85 -26.73 1.22 3.89
N ASP A 86 -26.00 0.98 4.96
CA ASP A 86 -26.54 0.62 6.28
C ASP A 86 -27.27 1.80 6.94
N GLY A 87 -26.80 3.03 6.73
CA GLY A 87 -27.42 4.27 7.23
C GLY A 87 -27.24 4.58 8.71
N ARG A 88 -26.80 3.63 9.55
CA ARG A 88 -26.62 3.83 11.00
C ARG A 88 -25.55 4.85 11.38
N PHE A 89 -24.60 5.10 10.50
CA PHE A 89 -23.43 5.98 10.72
C PHE A 89 -23.55 7.34 10.01
N GLY A 90 -24.77 7.69 9.56
CA GLY A 90 -25.08 8.94 8.87
C GLY A 90 -24.82 8.90 7.36
N PRO A 91 -25.18 9.98 6.65
CA PRO A 91 -25.13 10.03 5.18
C PRO A 91 -23.80 10.51 4.63
N ASN A 92 -22.74 10.61 5.45
CA ASN A 92 -21.48 11.19 5.05
C ASN A 92 -20.74 10.30 4.04
N ARG A 93 -20.20 10.91 2.99
CA ARG A 93 -19.35 10.25 1.99
C ARG A 93 -17.87 10.48 2.30
N MET A 94 -17.16 9.42 2.60
CA MET A 94 -15.74 9.46 2.91
C MET A 94 -14.89 9.65 1.65
N LYS A 95 -14.13 10.75 1.58
CA LYS A 95 -13.21 11.03 0.47
C LYS A 95 -11.89 10.30 0.67
N LEU A 96 -11.42 9.61 -0.37
CA LEU A 96 -10.11 8.95 -0.37
C LEU A 96 -8.99 9.94 -0.72
N MET A 97 -8.05 10.11 0.17
CA MET A 97 -6.86 10.95 0.00
C MET A 97 -5.63 10.05 -0.02
N VAL A 98 -5.21 9.66 -1.22
CA VAL A 98 -4.11 8.71 -1.37
C VAL A 98 -2.80 9.39 -1.76
N SER A 99 -1.68 8.70 -1.55
CA SER A 99 -0.37 9.31 -1.80
C SER A 99 0.69 8.31 -2.23
N GLN A 100 1.67 8.78 -3.00
CA GLN A 100 2.89 8.05 -3.38
C GLN A 100 4.15 8.83 -3.03
N ASN A 101 5.28 8.12 -2.99
CA ASN A 101 6.59 8.68 -2.67
C ASN A 101 7.40 8.99 -3.94
N ALA A 102 7.69 10.26 -4.18
CA ALA A 102 8.55 10.70 -5.29
C ALA A 102 10.01 10.26 -5.08
N PRO A 103 10.74 9.92 -6.17
CA PRO A 103 10.36 10.16 -7.58
C PRO A 103 9.50 9.06 -8.23
N PHE A 104 9.12 8.00 -7.52
CA PHE A 104 8.35 6.89 -8.07
C PHE A 104 6.85 7.05 -7.82
N VAL A 105 6.14 7.68 -8.77
CA VAL A 105 4.72 8.08 -8.61
C VAL A 105 3.81 7.69 -9.79
N PRO A 106 3.89 6.45 -10.31
CA PRO A 106 3.23 6.09 -11.56
C PRO A 106 1.70 6.18 -11.52
N MET A 107 1.06 5.91 -10.38
CA MET A 107 -0.40 6.05 -10.26
C MET A 107 -0.84 7.51 -10.15
N TYR A 108 -0.04 8.36 -9.49
CA TYR A 108 -0.28 9.80 -9.47
C TYR A 108 -0.21 10.41 -10.87
N ASP A 109 0.79 10.01 -11.68
CA ASP A 109 0.94 10.50 -13.05
C ASP A 109 -0.29 10.12 -13.90
N ALA A 110 -0.77 8.88 -13.79
CA ALA A 110 -2.00 8.43 -14.44
C ALA A 110 -3.24 9.20 -13.96
N TRP A 111 -3.37 9.43 -12.65
CA TRP A 111 -4.45 10.22 -12.06
C TRP A 111 -4.44 11.66 -12.58
N ARG A 112 -3.27 12.32 -12.62
CA ARG A 112 -3.13 13.69 -13.13
C ARG A 112 -3.45 13.82 -14.60
N ALA A 113 -3.23 12.76 -15.38
CA ALA A 113 -3.61 12.68 -16.80
C ALA A 113 -5.09 12.28 -16.99
N ASP A 114 -5.87 12.16 -15.94
CA ASP A 114 -7.24 11.64 -15.94
C ASP A 114 -7.37 10.28 -16.68
N SER A 115 -6.33 9.47 -16.58
CA SER A 115 -6.26 8.17 -17.26
C SER A 115 -6.58 7.03 -16.30
N ARG A 116 -7.51 6.16 -16.69
CA ARG A 116 -7.73 4.87 -16.02
C ARG A 116 -6.53 3.93 -16.20
N HIS A 117 -5.80 4.07 -17.29
CA HIS A 117 -4.66 3.23 -17.61
C HIS A 117 -3.36 3.86 -17.10
N MET A 118 -2.46 3.00 -16.63
CA MET A 118 -1.10 3.43 -16.30
C MET A 118 -0.45 4.02 -17.54
N LEU A 119 0.21 5.17 -17.39
CA LEU A 119 0.98 5.77 -18.48
C LEU A 119 2.19 4.90 -18.80
N PRO A 120 2.69 4.93 -20.06
CA PRO A 120 3.94 4.27 -20.40
C PRO A 120 5.07 4.73 -19.48
N TYR A 121 5.79 3.78 -18.92
CA TYR A 121 6.89 4.04 -18.00
C TYR A 121 8.09 3.16 -18.39
N ASP A 122 9.22 3.76 -18.64
CA ASP A 122 10.46 3.03 -18.96
C ASP A 122 10.90 2.18 -17.76
N ASP A 123 11.12 0.88 -17.98
CA ASP A 123 11.41 -0.06 -16.90
C ASP A 123 12.74 0.25 -16.18
N HIS A 124 13.77 0.76 -16.87
CA HIS A 124 15.04 1.15 -16.25
C HIS A 124 14.85 2.38 -15.36
N ARG A 125 14.09 3.36 -15.84
CA ARG A 125 13.71 4.52 -15.06
C ARG A 125 12.86 4.11 -13.84
N ALA A 126 11.85 3.26 -14.04
CA ALA A 126 10.99 2.76 -12.98
C ALA A 126 11.79 2.07 -11.86
N ARG A 127 12.74 1.18 -12.22
CA ARG A 127 13.61 0.50 -11.27
C ARG A 127 14.52 1.48 -10.51
N ARG A 128 15.11 2.43 -11.22
CA ARG A 128 15.96 3.46 -10.61
C ARG A 128 15.17 4.30 -9.62
N ASP A 129 14.00 4.81 -10.02
CA ASP A 129 13.16 5.69 -9.22
C ASP A 129 12.60 4.93 -8.00
N ALA A 130 12.16 3.67 -8.16
CA ALA A 130 11.81 2.76 -7.06
C ALA A 130 12.99 2.50 -6.10
N GLY A 131 14.21 2.49 -6.63
CA GLY A 131 15.44 2.39 -5.85
C GLY A 131 15.75 3.63 -4.99
N ILE A 132 15.25 4.81 -5.37
CA ILE A 132 15.52 6.10 -4.68
C ILE A 132 14.54 6.36 -3.54
N ILE A 133 13.26 6.00 -3.67
CA ILE A 133 12.25 6.28 -2.65
C ILE A 133 12.61 5.66 -1.30
N ASP A 134 12.27 6.34 -0.20
CA ASP A 134 12.47 5.81 1.16
C ASP A 134 11.38 4.77 1.53
N ALA A 135 10.16 4.98 1.08
CA ALA A 135 9.03 4.08 1.32
C ALA A 135 9.06 2.88 0.35
N LYS A 136 10.06 2.00 0.47
CA LYS A 136 10.32 0.86 -0.44
C LYS A 136 9.11 -0.04 -0.69
N VAL A 137 8.23 -0.21 0.29
CA VAL A 137 7.02 -1.03 0.16
C VAL A 137 6.00 -0.45 -0.82
N LEU A 138 6.16 0.81 -1.26
CA LEU A 138 5.31 1.46 -2.24
C LEU A 138 5.81 1.28 -3.69
N SER A 139 6.87 0.53 -3.92
CA SER A 139 7.59 0.40 -5.19
C SER A 139 6.97 -0.61 -6.18
N ASN A 140 5.66 -0.82 -6.17
CA ASN A 140 5.04 -1.68 -7.19
C ASN A 140 5.08 -1.01 -8.56
N ARG A 141 5.91 -1.52 -9.48
CA ARG A 141 6.10 -0.96 -10.81
C ARG A 141 4.91 -1.18 -11.75
N ARG A 142 4.02 -2.14 -11.45
CA ARG A 142 2.80 -2.41 -12.22
C ARG A 142 1.60 -2.60 -11.28
N PRO A 143 1.17 -1.53 -10.59
CA PRO A 143 0.03 -1.61 -9.69
C PRO A 143 -1.28 -1.85 -10.45
N PRO A 144 -2.27 -2.54 -9.87
CA PRO A 144 -3.57 -2.80 -10.49
C PRO A 144 -4.49 -1.57 -10.40
N TYR A 145 -3.99 -0.40 -10.80
CA TYR A 145 -4.65 0.91 -10.64
C TYR A 145 -5.99 1.01 -11.38
N GLY A 146 -6.01 0.61 -12.66
CA GLY A 146 -7.18 0.74 -13.54
C GLY A 146 -8.12 -0.48 -13.53
N LEU A 147 -7.96 -1.41 -12.58
CA LEU A 147 -8.87 -2.52 -12.39
C LEU A 147 -10.31 -2.00 -12.19
N ALA A 148 -11.31 -2.65 -12.81
CA ALA A 148 -12.71 -2.32 -12.57
C ALA A 148 -13.06 -2.50 -11.08
N GLY A 149 -13.68 -1.48 -10.46
CA GLY A 149 -13.84 -1.38 -9.01
C GLY A 149 -12.52 -1.21 -8.26
N GLY A 150 -11.47 -0.76 -8.94
CA GLY A 150 -10.14 -0.52 -8.37
C GLY A 150 -9.92 0.91 -7.90
N LEU A 151 -8.64 1.28 -7.73
CA LEU A 151 -8.28 2.56 -7.13
C LEU A 151 -8.74 3.78 -7.93
N TYR A 152 -8.70 3.70 -9.27
CA TYR A 152 -9.19 4.79 -10.12
C TYR A 152 -10.67 5.05 -9.87
N ASP A 153 -11.50 4.00 -9.87
CA ASP A 153 -12.95 4.13 -9.64
C ASP A 153 -13.24 4.64 -8.23
N ALA A 154 -12.55 4.10 -7.24
CA ALA A 154 -12.69 4.50 -5.85
C ALA A 154 -12.39 6.00 -5.62
N LEU A 155 -11.33 6.51 -6.26
CA LEU A 155 -10.99 7.94 -6.20
C LEU A 155 -12.03 8.81 -6.91
N LYS A 156 -12.46 8.41 -8.12
CA LYS A 156 -13.48 9.16 -8.87
C LYS A 156 -14.81 9.22 -8.13
N GLU A 157 -15.27 8.10 -7.62
CA GLU A 157 -16.58 8.00 -6.98
C GLU A 157 -16.61 8.68 -5.60
N SER A 158 -15.53 8.55 -4.82
CA SER A 158 -15.43 9.21 -3.52
C SER A 158 -15.17 10.72 -3.60
N GLY A 159 -14.89 11.28 -4.79
CA GLY A 159 -14.40 12.66 -4.92
C GLY A 159 -13.04 12.86 -4.25
N GLY A 160 -12.22 11.81 -4.27
CA GLY A 160 -10.92 11.77 -3.63
C GLY A 160 -9.84 12.52 -4.39
N ASP A 161 -8.62 12.50 -3.84
CA ASP A 161 -7.47 13.17 -4.44
C ASP A 161 -6.18 12.35 -4.25
N PHE A 162 -5.15 12.71 -5.03
CA PHE A 162 -3.87 12.02 -5.04
C PHE A 162 -2.73 13.00 -4.74
N PHE A 163 -1.87 12.66 -3.78
CA PHE A 163 -0.75 13.48 -3.32
C PHE A 163 0.60 12.82 -3.62
N VAL A 164 1.64 13.64 -3.60
CA VAL A 164 3.03 13.21 -3.74
C VAL A 164 3.84 13.70 -2.56
N SER A 165 4.59 12.81 -1.94
CA SER A 165 5.53 13.13 -0.87
C SER A 165 6.96 12.84 -1.31
N THR A 166 7.87 13.79 -1.11
CA THR A 166 9.32 13.58 -1.34
C THR A 166 9.95 12.88 -0.13
N ASN A 167 11.13 12.25 -0.31
CA ASN A 167 11.88 11.66 0.80
C ASN A 167 12.13 12.65 1.95
N ALA A 168 12.46 13.89 1.60
CA ALA A 168 12.68 14.94 2.62
C ALA A 168 11.38 15.29 3.38
N ALA A 169 10.24 15.34 2.67
CA ALA A 169 8.95 15.67 3.27
C ALA A 169 8.46 14.55 4.20
N LEU A 170 8.49 13.30 3.75
CA LEU A 170 8.09 12.17 4.60
C LEU A 170 8.95 12.02 5.86
N ARG A 171 10.28 12.30 5.77
CA ARG A 171 11.16 12.26 6.96
C ARG A 171 10.78 13.34 7.98
N ARG A 172 10.42 14.55 7.51
CA ARG A 172 9.90 15.60 8.39
C ARG A 172 8.56 15.20 9.01
N ALA A 173 7.67 14.63 8.21
CA ALA A 173 6.37 14.15 8.67
C ALA A 173 6.51 13.02 9.72
N ALA A 174 7.43 12.07 9.50
CA ALA A 174 7.74 11.02 10.49
C ALA A 174 8.22 11.60 11.82
N LYS A 175 9.14 12.60 11.75
CA LYS A 175 9.65 13.27 12.96
C LYS A 175 8.54 14.04 13.68
N LEU A 176 7.69 14.75 12.95
CA LEU A 176 6.56 15.46 13.53
C LEU A 176 5.61 14.48 14.23
N PHE A 177 5.22 13.40 13.55
CA PHE A 177 4.35 12.38 14.11
C PHE A 177 4.93 11.77 15.40
N GLU A 178 6.21 11.46 15.41
CA GLU A 178 6.88 10.94 16.61
C GLU A 178 6.89 11.96 17.76
N GLN A 179 7.05 13.25 17.45
CA GLN A 179 7.02 14.32 18.46
C GLN A 179 5.62 14.55 19.05
N THR A 180 4.56 14.36 18.26
CA THR A 180 3.17 14.59 18.69
C THR A 180 2.54 13.35 19.29
N GLU A 181 2.82 12.15 18.76
CA GLU A 181 2.17 10.90 19.13
C GLU A 181 3.07 9.97 20.00
N GLY A 182 4.36 10.29 20.14
CA GLY A 182 5.29 9.54 20.97
C GLY A 182 5.70 8.18 20.41
N ILE A 183 5.45 7.91 19.11
CA ILE A 183 5.78 6.64 18.47
C ILE A 183 6.38 6.87 17.08
N ASP A 184 7.41 6.07 16.75
CA ASP A 184 7.99 6.05 15.41
C ASP A 184 7.04 5.37 14.41
N ILE A 185 7.06 5.85 13.16
CA ILE A 185 6.27 5.27 12.06
C ILE A 185 7.14 4.90 10.86
N HIS A 186 6.69 3.92 10.09
CA HIS A 186 7.36 3.53 8.85
C HIS A 186 7.22 4.62 7.78
N HIS A 187 8.17 4.67 6.84
CA HIS A 187 8.19 5.67 5.77
C HIS A 187 6.89 5.71 4.96
N ALA A 188 6.25 4.55 4.70
CA ALA A 188 4.96 4.53 4.00
C ALA A 188 3.85 5.24 4.80
N ALA A 189 3.78 5.05 6.11
CA ALA A 189 2.86 5.79 6.96
C ALA A 189 3.19 7.28 6.98
N ALA A 190 4.48 7.64 7.00
CA ALA A 190 4.93 9.03 6.94
C ALA A 190 4.55 9.74 5.62
N VAL A 191 4.48 9.01 4.50
CA VAL A 191 3.94 9.54 3.23
C VAL A 191 2.47 9.95 3.40
N ALA A 192 1.66 9.16 4.10
CA ALA A 192 0.27 9.52 4.39
C ALA A 192 0.16 10.72 5.34
N VAL A 193 1.01 10.80 6.36
CA VAL A 193 1.07 11.98 7.25
C VAL A 193 1.42 13.24 6.47
N ASP A 194 2.43 13.20 5.58
CA ASP A 194 2.78 14.36 4.75
C ASP A 194 1.64 14.77 3.83
N SER A 195 0.90 13.80 3.25
CA SER A 195 -0.26 14.13 2.41
C SER A 195 -1.38 14.81 3.20
N LEU A 196 -1.62 14.43 4.44
CA LEU A 196 -2.55 15.14 5.33
C LEU A 196 -2.08 16.58 5.60
N ILE A 197 -0.79 16.76 5.91
CA ILE A 197 -0.21 18.11 6.09
C ILE A 197 -0.39 18.98 4.83
N GLN A 198 -0.20 18.40 3.64
CA GLN A 198 -0.42 19.09 2.38
C GLN A 198 -1.90 19.45 2.20
N ALA A 199 -2.83 18.54 2.47
CA ALA A 199 -4.27 18.76 2.34
C ALA A 199 -4.76 19.90 3.25
N VAL A 200 -4.30 19.92 4.50
CA VAL A 200 -4.59 21.02 5.45
C VAL A 200 -4.04 22.34 4.94
N LYS A 201 -2.78 22.39 4.49
CA LYS A 201 -2.16 23.61 3.93
C LYS A 201 -2.87 24.12 2.67
N GLN A 202 -3.47 23.23 1.89
CA GLN A 202 -4.23 23.56 0.68
C GLN A 202 -5.69 23.95 0.99
N GLY A 203 -6.11 23.94 2.25
CA GLY A 203 -7.48 24.22 2.65
C GLY A 203 -8.50 23.13 2.24
N LYS A 204 -8.03 21.94 1.87
CA LYS A 204 -8.91 20.81 1.50
C LYS A 204 -9.49 20.10 2.72
N VAL A 205 -8.78 20.16 3.84
CA VAL A 205 -9.20 19.61 5.14
C VAL A 205 -9.28 20.76 6.12
N GLY A 206 -10.44 20.95 6.69
CA GLY A 206 -10.74 21.97 7.70
C GLY A 206 -10.57 21.45 9.12
N ARG A 207 -10.76 22.34 10.08
CA ARG A 207 -10.56 22.04 11.51
C ARG A 207 -11.64 21.11 12.07
N GLU A 208 -12.86 21.21 11.54
CA GLU A 208 -14.01 20.44 12.01
C GLU A 208 -14.18 19.10 11.29
N ASP A 209 -13.34 18.83 10.28
CA ASP A 209 -13.40 17.59 9.53
C ASP A 209 -12.86 16.41 10.35
N VAL A 210 -13.55 15.29 10.27
CA VAL A 210 -13.12 14.04 10.89
C VAL A 210 -12.23 13.26 9.91
N VAL A 211 -10.97 13.13 10.25
CA VAL A 211 -9.96 12.50 9.41
C VAL A 211 -9.57 11.14 9.96
N MET A 212 -9.68 10.10 9.14
CA MET A 212 -9.07 8.82 9.39
C MET A 212 -7.70 8.74 8.70
N LEU A 213 -6.62 8.86 9.47
CA LEU A 213 -5.26 8.65 8.99
C LEU A 213 -4.86 7.19 9.23
N ASN A 214 -4.66 6.42 8.15
CA ASN A 214 -4.24 5.04 8.24
C ASN A 214 -2.71 4.94 8.41
N VAL A 215 -2.26 4.76 9.64
CA VAL A 215 -0.85 4.49 9.99
C VAL A 215 -0.58 3.01 9.77
N THR A 216 -0.08 2.68 8.58
CA THR A 216 0.10 1.29 8.12
C THR A 216 1.25 0.53 8.77
N GLY A 217 2.06 1.18 9.61
CA GLY A 217 3.13 0.54 10.36
C GLY A 217 3.95 1.54 11.15
N GLY A 218 4.46 1.08 12.30
CA GLY A 218 5.28 1.89 13.21
C GLY A 218 5.58 1.16 14.52
N GLY A 219 6.23 1.88 15.46
CA GLY A 219 6.61 1.34 16.77
C GLY A 219 7.77 0.35 16.72
N GLU A 220 8.50 0.28 15.59
CA GLU A 220 9.55 -0.71 15.39
C GLU A 220 10.73 -0.52 16.36
N ARG A 221 11.13 0.73 16.60
CA ARG A 221 12.20 1.03 17.56
C ARG A 221 11.83 0.58 18.97
N ARG A 222 10.61 0.93 19.42
CA ARG A 222 10.09 0.51 20.71
C ARG A 222 9.97 -1.02 20.81
N TYR A 223 9.50 -1.67 19.74
CA TYR A 223 9.38 -3.12 19.70
C TYR A 223 10.74 -3.82 19.79
N LYS A 224 11.77 -3.31 19.11
CA LYS A 224 13.12 -3.88 19.09
C LYS A 224 13.93 -3.58 20.37
N ALA A 225 13.55 -2.54 21.13
CA ALA A 225 14.26 -2.16 22.33
C ALA A 225 14.25 -3.28 23.38
N GLY A 226 15.43 -3.75 23.77
CA GLY A 226 15.62 -4.81 24.76
C GLY A 226 15.19 -6.21 24.31
N ARG A 227 14.94 -6.44 23.01
CA ARG A 227 14.54 -7.75 22.46
C ARG A 227 15.59 -8.28 21.51
N GLN A 228 15.90 -9.58 21.60
CA GLN A 228 16.64 -10.29 20.58
C GLN A 228 15.70 -10.54 19.39
N MET A 229 16.08 -10.04 18.20
CA MET A 229 15.31 -10.21 17.00
C MET A 229 15.72 -11.47 16.25
N TRP A 230 14.73 -12.26 15.84
CA TRP A 230 14.90 -13.41 14.98
C TRP A 230 14.34 -13.12 13.59
N TYR A 231 15.14 -13.41 12.57
CA TYR A 231 14.72 -13.22 11.19
C TYR A 231 14.66 -14.55 10.47
N LEU A 232 13.55 -14.80 9.78
CA LEU A 232 13.43 -15.97 8.92
C LEU A 232 14.43 -15.87 7.78
N LYS A 233 15.25 -16.90 7.63
CA LYS A 233 16.17 -17.00 6.49
C LYS A 233 15.42 -17.47 5.25
N PRO A 234 15.71 -16.91 4.04
CA PRO A 234 15.16 -17.44 2.81
C PRO A 234 15.50 -18.91 2.62
N SER A 235 14.50 -19.71 2.26
CA SER A 235 14.69 -21.10 1.83
C SER A 235 15.36 -21.15 0.47
N ILE A 236 15.03 -20.20 -0.41
CA ILE A 236 15.66 -20.00 -1.71
C ILE A 236 15.82 -18.49 -1.98
N VAL A 237 16.95 -18.13 -2.57
CA VAL A 237 17.18 -16.80 -3.18
C VAL A 237 17.36 -17.00 -4.67
N PHE A 238 16.49 -16.40 -5.49
CA PHE A 238 16.59 -16.46 -6.94
C PHE A 238 17.38 -15.25 -7.49
N PRO A 239 18.33 -15.47 -8.42
CA PRO A 239 18.90 -14.39 -9.20
C PRO A 239 17.80 -13.71 -10.06
N LEU A 240 17.98 -12.43 -10.38
CA LEU A 240 17.02 -11.68 -11.22
C LEU A 240 16.94 -12.22 -12.66
N THR A 241 17.90 -13.04 -13.05
CA THR A 241 18.01 -13.69 -14.36
C THR A 241 17.58 -15.16 -14.32
N ALA A 242 16.98 -15.64 -13.22
CA ALA A 242 16.55 -17.02 -13.12
C ALA A 242 15.52 -17.38 -14.20
N SER A 243 15.66 -18.55 -14.81
CA SER A 243 14.71 -19.04 -15.80
C SER A 243 13.37 -19.45 -15.13
N GLU A 244 12.28 -19.41 -15.88
CA GLU A 244 10.98 -19.87 -15.37
C GLU A 244 11.04 -21.34 -14.91
N THR A 245 11.75 -22.19 -15.66
CA THR A 245 11.92 -23.62 -15.32
C THR A 245 12.67 -23.78 -13.98
N ASP A 246 13.72 -23.01 -13.75
CA ASP A 246 14.47 -23.05 -12.47
C ASP A 246 13.61 -22.56 -11.30
N ILE A 247 12.86 -21.47 -11.50
CA ILE A 247 11.96 -20.93 -10.47
C ILE A 247 10.88 -21.96 -10.11
N ILE A 248 10.20 -22.53 -11.09
CA ILE A 248 9.13 -23.52 -10.86
C ILE A 248 9.71 -24.74 -10.15
N GLY A 249 10.72 -25.39 -10.74
CA GLY A 249 11.27 -26.66 -10.22
C GLY A 249 11.80 -26.53 -8.80
N ARG A 250 12.58 -25.50 -8.50
CA ARG A 250 13.13 -25.30 -7.14
C ARG A 250 12.08 -24.86 -6.13
N THR A 251 11.06 -24.11 -6.56
CA THR A 251 9.94 -23.76 -5.67
C THR A 251 9.14 -24.99 -5.31
N GLU A 252 8.79 -25.84 -6.29
CA GLU A 252 8.07 -27.09 -6.03
C GLU A 252 8.85 -28.04 -5.11
N ALA A 253 10.16 -28.15 -5.31
CA ALA A 253 11.02 -29.02 -4.51
C ALA A 253 11.01 -28.69 -3.00
N LEU A 254 10.66 -27.44 -2.61
CA LEU A 254 10.50 -27.05 -1.19
C LEU A 254 9.30 -27.76 -0.51
N PHE A 255 8.34 -28.26 -1.28
CA PHE A 255 7.07 -28.82 -0.79
C PHE A 255 6.91 -30.33 -1.14
N VAL A 256 7.92 -30.96 -1.73
CA VAL A 256 7.99 -32.41 -1.88
C VAL A 256 8.54 -32.95 -0.56
N GLN A 257 7.73 -33.68 0.18
CA GLN A 257 8.11 -34.52 1.31
C GLN A 257 8.35 -35.94 0.83
#